data_c7f136bd7af37f7fc7c5853155f978d6
#
_entry.id   c7f136bd7af37f7fc7c5853155f978d6
#
_cell.length_a   1.000
_cell.length_b   1.000
_cell.length_c   1.000
_cell.angle_alpha   90.00
_cell.angle_beta   90.00
_cell.angle_gamma   90.00
#
_symmetry.space_group_name_H-M   'P 1'
#
loop_
_entity.id
_entity.type
_entity.pdbx_description
1 polymer ?
#
loop_
_entity_poly.entity_id
_entity_poly.type
_entity_poly.pdbx_seq_one_letter_code
_entity_poly.pdbx_strand_id
1 'polypeptide(L)'
;MAQSFTDFIVEDKETENYKVVILTVEVGDKSKTATKFEKQAKKMGMEVLLSDFKRTSLTFDDGQYTLNNKDKSMDISSKDTVVFVRGTPTRDSHLDLISELERIGITCINSRTTISICADKYRSYVRLKDFRLDQPKSVLVPTEDDIDSALEELDTKFPIILKTLRGAGGVGVLFVESKRALDSLVQLIYKQDKNTDILIQEYIKTDGDVRVVIAGSQIIGTMKRVVAEGDFRSNYTQGGGVKSYELSEEETRQCLIAAKAVDGDFVAVDFIPYKGKPYFLEVNSSPGTEGIEEANSGLNIAKEVLEHYRNINNRFTVPIRCGFHEMVDIKPFGEIETKFDTGNSAYSVLHATDMKINGSKITFTTVGGKTHTANLEKEYKARTGGGVDERPIVKLEVEFMGHTHELMFGLDDRSKRGTDVLLNRFAMKEMNVMVDPQKKLIITTMKGEK
;
A
#
# COMPACT_ATOMS: atom_id res chain seq x y z
N MET A 1 29.56 27.25 -9.55
CA MET A 1 29.54 25.87 -9.02
C MET A 1 28.10 25.39 -9.15
N ALA A 2 27.84 24.33 -9.89
CA ALA A 2 26.50 23.78 -10.02
C ALA A 2 26.15 23.15 -8.68
N GLN A 3 25.17 23.69 -7.99
CA GLN A 3 24.55 23.01 -6.86
C GLN A 3 23.97 21.69 -7.36
N SER A 4 24.46 20.61 -6.80
CA SER A 4 24.13 19.27 -7.16
C SER A 4 22.64 19.00 -6.95
N PHE A 5 22.06 18.16 -7.81
CA PHE A 5 20.69 17.64 -7.72
C PHE A 5 20.40 16.91 -6.39
N THR A 6 21.44 16.66 -5.60
CA THR A 6 21.43 16.01 -4.29
C THR A 6 20.98 16.91 -3.13
N ASP A 7 20.95 18.23 -3.28
CA ASP A 7 20.55 19.15 -2.21
C ASP A 7 19.03 19.22 -1.99
N PHE A 8 18.25 18.46 -2.78
CA PHE A 8 16.81 18.25 -2.62
C PHE A 8 16.47 16.84 -2.11
N ILE A 9 17.43 16.16 -1.50
CA ILE A 9 17.10 14.96 -0.71
C ILE A 9 16.20 15.47 0.41
N VAL A 10 14.93 15.04 0.36
CA VAL A 10 13.99 15.14 1.48
C VAL A 10 14.77 14.67 2.70
N GLU A 11 15.05 15.57 3.66
CA GLU A 11 15.55 15.16 4.96
C GLU A 11 14.72 13.98 5.42
N ASP A 12 15.37 12.89 5.79
CA ASP A 12 14.71 11.75 6.41
C ASP A 12 14.05 12.27 7.69
N LYS A 13 12.80 12.71 7.58
CA LYS A 13 12.00 13.09 8.72
C LYS A 13 11.59 11.81 9.43
N GLU A 14 12.47 11.31 10.26
CA GLU A 14 12.07 10.36 11.29
C GLU A 14 11.07 11.08 12.20
N THR A 15 9.83 10.63 12.17
CA THR A 15 8.88 10.99 13.23
C THR A 15 9.31 10.20 14.46
N GLU A 16 9.97 10.87 15.41
CA GLU A 16 10.53 10.24 16.62
C GLU A 16 9.48 9.40 17.37
N ASN A 17 8.21 9.75 17.30
CA ASN A 17 7.11 9.00 17.91
C ASN A 17 5.88 9.02 16.99
N TYR A 18 5.64 7.95 16.26
CA TYR A 18 4.35 7.75 15.60
C TYR A 18 3.44 6.83 16.43
N LYS A 19 2.12 7.02 16.26
CA LYS A 19 1.09 6.19 16.89
C LYS A 19 0.89 4.91 16.08
N VAL A 20 0.77 3.81 16.77
CA VAL A 20 0.57 2.49 16.18
C VAL A 20 -0.81 1.98 16.53
N VAL A 21 -1.64 1.77 15.50
CA VAL A 21 -2.90 1.04 15.65
C VAL A 21 -2.70 -0.37 15.09
N ILE A 22 -3.10 -1.38 15.84
CA ILE A 22 -3.08 -2.77 15.38
C ILE A 22 -4.52 -3.27 15.34
N LEU A 23 -5.05 -3.42 14.12
CA LEU A 23 -6.37 -4.00 13.89
C LEU A 23 -6.25 -5.49 13.60
N THR A 24 -6.95 -6.33 14.35
CA THR A 24 -6.92 -7.77 14.18
C THR A 24 -8.32 -8.36 13.94
N VAL A 25 -8.37 -9.46 13.20
CA VAL A 25 -9.61 -10.24 13.00
C VAL A 25 -9.92 -11.17 14.17
N GLU A 26 -8.93 -11.43 15.02
CA GLU A 26 -9.02 -12.33 16.17
C GLU A 26 -9.26 -11.55 17.45
N VAL A 27 -10.18 -12.06 18.27
CA VAL A 27 -10.54 -11.47 19.56
C VAL A 27 -9.62 -12.01 20.65
N GLY A 28 -9.02 -11.12 21.46
CA GLY A 28 -8.18 -11.45 22.61
C GLY A 28 -6.78 -11.97 22.25
N ASP A 29 -6.17 -12.76 23.13
CA ASP A 29 -4.78 -13.24 23.02
C ASP A 29 -4.53 -14.26 21.88
N LYS A 30 -5.51 -14.49 21.03
CA LYS A 30 -5.40 -15.48 19.95
C LYS A 30 -4.44 -15.06 18.84
N SER A 31 -4.25 -13.76 18.61
CA SER A 31 -3.30 -13.28 17.61
C SER A 31 -1.91 -13.07 18.22
N LYS A 32 -1.10 -14.11 18.25
CA LYS A 32 0.28 -14.06 18.75
C LYS A 32 1.12 -12.96 18.06
N THR A 33 0.95 -12.83 16.75
CA THR A 33 1.68 -11.81 15.97
C THR A 33 1.24 -10.39 16.31
N ALA A 34 -0.07 -10.13 16.46
CA ALA A 34 -0.58 -8.81 16.87
C ALA A 34 -0.06 -8.41 18.25
N THR A 35 -0.11 -9.34 19.21
CA THR A 35 0.44 -9.14 20.57
C THR A 35 1.94 -8.87 20.54
N LYS A 36 2.69 -9.52 19.64
CA LYS A 36 4.12 -9.30 19.48
C LYS A 36 4.44 -7.90 18.96
N PHE A 37 3.69 -7.43 17.94
CA PHE A 37 3.78 -6.06 17.45
C PHE A 37 3.44 -5.03 18.55
N GLU A 38 2.36 -5.25 19.30
CA GLU A 38 2.00 -4.39 20.42
C GLU A 38 3.11 -4.28 21.46
N LYS A 39 3.63 -5.41 21.94
CA LYS A 39 4.73 -5.45 22.91
C LYS A 39 5.97 -4.73 22.39
N GLN A 40 6.32 -4.96 21.12
CA GLN A 40 7.50 -4.34 20.52
C GLN A 40 7.31 -2.82 20.36
N ALA A 41 6.16 -2.36 19.89
CA ALA A 41 5.87 -0.93 19.74
C ALA A 41 5.92 -0.20 21.10
N LYS A 42 5.34 -0.79 22.15
CA LYS A 42 5.45 -0.27 23.53
C LYS A 42 6.90 -0.21 24.02
N LYS A 43 7.71 -1.23 23.73
CA LYS A 43 9.15 -1.25 24.07
C LYS A 43 9.92 -0.13 23.36
N MET A 44 9.47 0.27 22.17
CA MET A 44 10.05 1.37 21.39
C MET A 44 9.50 2.75 21.78
N GLY A 45 8.67 2.82 22.84
CA GLY A 45 8.09 4.08 23.35
C GLY A 45 6.93 4.64 22.52
N MET A 46 6.33 3.83 21.64
CA MET A 46 5.22 4.27 20.80
C MET A 46 3.88 4.20 21.55
N GLU A 47 2.98 5.13 21.23
CA GLU A 47 1.58 5.04 21.64
C GLU A 47 0.89 3.93 20.81
N VAL A 48 0.18 3.00 21.46
CA VAL A 48 -0.36 1.80 20.81
C VAL A 48 -1.82 1.55 21.17
N LEU A 49 -2.64 1.35 20.15
CA LEU A 49 -4.00 0.82 20.25
C LEU A 49 -4.07 -0.55 19.57
N LEU A 50 -4.22 -1.62 20.35
CA LEU A 50 -4.58 -2.94 19.84
C LEU A 50 -6.09 -3.13 19.95
N SER A 51 -6.75 -3.41 18.83
CA SER A 51 -8.19 -3.62 18.77
C SER A 51 -8.58 -4.69 17.75
N ASP A 52 -9.69 -5.38 17.99
CA ASP A 52 -10.31 -6.20 16.96
C ASP A 52 -11.35 -5.41 16.15
N PHE A 53 -11.51 -5.77 14.88
CA PHE A 53 -12.43 -5.07 13.97
C PHE A 53 -13.87 -5.01 14.48
N LYS A 54 -14.36 -6.01 15.20
CA LYS A 54 -15.75 -6.08 15.67
C LYS A 54 -16.05 -5.07 16.79
N ARG A 55 -14.99 -4.57 17.44
CA ARG A 55 -15.08 -3.64 18.58
C ARG A 55 -14.54 -2.25 18.23
N THR A 56 -14.09 -2.05 17.00
CA THR A 56 -13.49 -0.81 16.56
C THR A 56 -14.51 0.04 15.82
N SER A 57 -14.63 1.30 16.19
CA SER A 57 -15.38 2.31 15.45
C SER A 57 -14.52 3.53 15.18
N LEU A 58 -14.76 4.18 14.04
CA LEU A 58 -14.16 5.45 13.67
C LEU A 58 -15.20 6.55 13.90
N THR A 59 -14.83 7.58 14.63
CA THR A 59 -15.66 8.78 14.84
C THR A 59 -14.93 10.02 14.35
N PHE A 60 -15.71 11.01 13.95
CA PHE A 60 -15.21 12.32 13.56
C PHE A 60 -15.99 13.37 14.33
N ASP A 61 -15.31 14.19 15.11
CA ASP A 61 -15.88 15.26 15.89
C ASP A 61 -14.91 16.44 15.95
N ASP A 62 -15.42 17.65 15.78
CA ASP A 62 -14.68 18.92 15.82
C ASP A 62 -13.32 18.90 15.05
N GLY A 63 -13.36 18.33 13.82
CA GLY A 63 -12.18 18.25 12.95
C GLY A 63 -11.19 17.13 13.28
N GLN A 64 -11.45 16.32 14.32
CA GLN A 64 -10.58 15.26 14.79
C GLN A 64 -11.17 13.88 14.52
N TYR A 65 -10.35 12.97 13.96
CA TYR A 65 -10.69 11.55 13.84
C TYR A 65 -10.19 10.77 15.04
N THR A 66 -11.05 9.93 15.58
CA THR A 66 -10.74 9.08 16.74
C THR A 66 -11.13 7.64 16.47
N LEU A 67 -10.19 6.72 16.65
CA LEU A 67 -10.48 5.29 16.70
C LEU A 67 -10.84 4.89 18.12
N ASN A 68 -12.01 4.30 18.27
CA ASN A 68 -12.53 3.85 19.54
C ASN A 68 -12.61 2.32 19.57
N ASN A 69 -12.19 1.73 20.67
CA ASN A 69 -12.59 0.40 21.03
C ASN A 69 -13.32 0.45 22.39
N LYS A 70 -13.90 -0.65 22.82
CA LYS A 70 -14.73 -0.69 24.03
C LYS A 70 -14.11 -0.01 25.27
N ASP A 71 -12.79 -0.08 25.42
CA ASP A 71 -12.08 0.31 26.64
C ASP A 71 -11.10 1.48 26.44
N LYS A 72 -10.78 1.83 25.17
CA LYS A 72 -9.76 2.81 24.82
C LYS A 72 -10.13 3.58 23.56
N SER A 73 -9.64 4.80 23.47
CA SER A 73 -9.70 5.62 22.26
C SER A 73 -8.31 6.15 21.91
N MET A 74 -8.11 6.46 20.65
CA MET A 74 -6.88 7.06 20.13
C MET A 74 -7.23 8.05 19.02
N ASP A 75 -6.81 9.29 19.20
CA ASP A 75 -6.88 10.29 18.15
C ASP A 75 -5.84 9.99 17.09
N ILE A 76 -6.29 9.98 15.84
CA ILE A 76 -5.48 9.57 14.69
C ILE A 76 -5.35 10.69 13.67
N SER A 77 -4.20 10.73 13.00
CA SER A 77 -3.96 11.65 11.88
C SER A 77 -3.05 11.01 10.84
N SER A 78 -3.13 11.51 9.60
CA SER A 78 -2.26 11.06 8.50
C SER A 78 -0.77 11.35 8.74
N LYS A 79 -0.47 12.29 9.65
CA LYS A 79 0.91 12.74 9.95
C LYS A 79 1.63 11.79 10.92
N ASP A 80 0.90 11.23 11.89
CA ASP A 80 1.49 10.54 13.02
C ASP A 80 1.01 9.09 13.23
N THR A 81 0.03 8.61 12.46
CA THR A 81 -0.58 7.30 12.72
C THR A 81 -0.32 6.30 11.60
N VAL A 82 0.05 5.08 11.97
CA VAL A 82 0.14 3.92 11.08
C VAL A 82 -0.73 2.79 11.62
N VAL A 83 -1.55 2.21 10.75
CA VAL A 83 -2.44 1.09 11.08
C VAL A 83 -1.89 -0.21 10.52
N PHE A 84 -1.57 -1.16 11.39
CA PHE A 84 -1.17 -2.52 11.00
C PHE A 84 -2.37 -3.46 11.05
N VAL A 85 -2.73 -4.00 9.90
CA VAL A 85 -3.81 -4.99 9.79
C VAL A 85 -3.23 -6.38 9.99
N ARG A 86 -3.71 -7.12 11.01
CA ARG A 86 -3.25 -8.47 11.32
C ARG A 86 -4.38 -9.50 11.19
N GLY A 87 -4.07 -10.59 10.51
CA GLY A 87 -5.06 -11.52 10.01
C GLY A 87 -5.60 -11.08 8.65
N THR A 88 -6.53 -11.85 8.09
CA THR A 88 -7.13 -11.58 6.78
C THR A 88 -8.60 -11.22 6.94
N PRO A 89 -8.94 -9.93 7.04
CA PRO A 89 -10.34 -9.52 7.10
C PRO A 89 -11.04 -9.83 5.77
N THR A 90 -12.17 -10.52 5.85
CA THR A 90 -12.99 -10.90 4.68
C THR A 90 -14.40 -10.33 4.74
N ARG A 91 -14.80 -9.73 5.88
CA ARG A 91 -16.10 -9.08 6.04
C ARG A 91 -16.07 -7.68 5.43
N ASP A 92 -17.11 -7.32 4.71
CA ASP A 92 -17.19 -6.00 4.06
C ASP A 92 -17.03 -4.86 5.06
N SER A 93 -17.69 -4.93 6.22
CA SER A 93 -17.56 -3.89 7.26
C SER A 93 -16.13 -3.70 7.80
N HIS A 94 -15.31 -4.75 7.81
CA HIS A 94 -13.89 -4.65 8.19
C HIS A 94 -13.07 -3.99 7.08
N LEU A 95 -13.34 -4.37 5.83
CA LEU A 95 -12.69 -3.79 4.66
C LEU A 95 -13.10 -2.33 4.45
N ASP A 96 -14.34 -1.98 4.78
CA ASP A 96 -14.83 -0.60 4.71
C ASP A 96 -14.17 0.30 5.76
N LEU A 97 -13.95 -0.20 6.99
CA LEU A 97 -13.18 0.55 7.98
C LEU A 97 -11.75 0.86 7.48
N ILE A 98 -11.09 -0.12 6.85
CA ILE A 98 -9.75 0.12 6.25
C ILE A 98 -9.85 1.18 5.14
N SER A 99 -10.87 1.10 4.26
CA SER A 99 -11.08 2.09 3.21
C SER A 99 -11.30 3.50 3.75
N GLU A 100 -12.06 3.64 4.84
CA GLU A 100 -12.28 4.94 5.47
C GLU A 100 -11.00 5.50 6.08
N LEU A 101 -10.18 4.67 6.71
CA LEU A 101 -8.87 5.07 7.20
C LEU A 101 -7.95 5.54 6.05
N GLU A 102 -7.91 4.79 4.96
CA GLU A 102 -7.14 5.18 3.76
C GLU A 102 -7.67 6.49 3.15
N ARG A 103 -9.00 6.67 3.08
CA ARG A 103 -9.63 7.89 2.55
C ARG A 103 -9.24 9.15 3.32
N ILE A 104 -9.04 9.05 4.63
CA ILE A 104 -8.58 10.15 5.47
C ILE A 104 -7.04 10.25 5.54
N GLY A 105 -6.32 9.54 4.68
CA GLY A 105 -4.87 9.61 4.52
C GLY A 105 -4.07 8.79 5.53
N ILE A 106 -4.70 7.92 6.32
CA ILE A 106 -3.98 7.03 7.23
C ILE A 106 -3.30 5.92 6.44
N THR A 107 -2.03 5.70 6.72
CA THR A 107 -1.28 4.56 6.17
C THR A 107 -1.78 3.26 6.79
N CYS A 108 -2.37 2.38 5.98
CA CYS A 108 -2.78 1.04 6.36
C CYS A 108 -1.81 -0.02 5.81
N ILE A 109 -1.27 -0.85 6.67
CA ILE A 109 -0.31 -1.90 6.36
C ILE A 109 -0.95 -3.27 6.62
N ASN A 110 -1.53 -3.91 5.64
CA ASN A 110 -1.62 -3.55 4.25
C ASN A 110 -2.93 -2.83 3.91
N SER A 111 -2.97 -2.29 2.69
CA SER A 111 -4.15 -1.63 2.14
C SER A 111 -5.32 -2.61 1.93
N ARG A 112 -6.54 -2.07 1.81
CA ARG A 112 -7.72 -2.86 1.41
C ARG A 112 -7.48 -3.62 0.11
N THR A 113 -6.86 -2.97 -0.87
CA THR A 113 -6.57 -3.55 -2.18
C THR A 113 -5.64 -4.75 -2.04
N THR A 114 -4.52 -4.60 -1.36
CA THR A 114 -3.57 -5.69 -1.08
C THR A 114 -4.23 -6.85 -0.37
N ILE A 115 -4.99 -6.56 0.70
CA ILE A 115 -5.70 -7.58 1.47
C ILE A 115 -6.69 -8.34 0.59
N SER A 116 -7.47 -7.64 -0.23
CA SER A 116 -8.45 -8.26 -1.13
C SER A 116 -7.82 -9.12 -2.22
N ILE A 117 -6.67 -8.74 -2.75
CA ILE A 117 -5.93 -9.53 -3.73
C ILE A 117 -5.34 -10.78 -3.07
N CYS A 118 -4.66 -10.62 -1.94
CA CYS A 118 -3.99 -11.72 -1.25
C CYS A 118 -4.96 -12.72 -0.58
N ALA A 119 -6.18 -12.28 -0.25
CA ALA A 119 -7.21 -13.15 0.34
C ALA A 119 -7.80 -14.16 -0.66
N ASP A 120 -7.55 -13.98 -1.95
CA ASP A 120 -8.11 -14.80 -3.03
C ASP A 120 -6.98 -15.33 -3.93
N LYS A 121 -6.84 -16.67 -3.98
CA LYS A 121 -5.73 -17.33 -4.68
C LYS A 121 -5.76 -17.07 -6.19
N TYR A 122 -6.95 -16.95 -6.79
CA TYR A 122 -7.05 -16.69 -8.22
C TYR A 122 -6.70 -15.23 -8.55
N ARG A 123 -7.14 -14.27 -7.73
CA ARG A 123 -6.74 -12.87 -7.89
C ARG A 123 -5.22 -12.70 -7.78
N SER A 124 -4.61 -13.32 -6.76
CA SER A 124 -3.14 -13.32 -6.62
C SER A 124 -2.47 -13.93 -7.84
N TYR A 125 -2.96 -15.11 -8.31
CA TYR A 125 -2.44 -15.78 -9.49
C TYR A 125 -2.46 -14.87 -10.74
N VAL A 126 -3.60 -14.24 -11.04
CA VAL A 126 -3.73 -13.32 -12.17
C VAL A 126 -2.80 -12.13 -12.05
N ARG A 127 -2.73 -11.52 -10.85
CA ARG A 127 -1.84 -10.36 -10.62
C ARG A 127 -0.37 -10.70 -10.81
N LEU A 128 0.09 -11.82 -10.29
CA LEU A 128 1.47 -12.26 -10.51
C LEU A 128 1.75 -12.56 -11.99
N LYS A 129 0.78 -13.12 -12.71
CA LYS A 129 0.87 -13.39 -14.15
C LYS A 129 0.99 -12.11 -14.98
N ASP A 130 0.25 -11.05 -14.63
CA ASP A 130 0.35 -9.73 -15.26
C ASP A 130 1.77 -9.16 -15.20
N PHE A 131 2.51 -9.47 -14.13
CA PHE A 131 3.91 -9.11 -13.94
C PHE A 131 4.90 -10.14 -14.50
N ARG A 132 4.41 -11.12 -15.26
CA ARG A 132 5.20 -12.17 -15.93
C ARG A 132 6.06 -13.02 -14.98
N LEU A 133 5.56 -13.24 -13.77
CA LEU A 133 6.20 -14.13 -12.81
C LEU A 133 5.82 -15.58 -13.11
N ASP A 134 6.80 -16.47 -13.04
CA ASP A 134 6.58 -17.91 -13.26
C ASP A 134 5.75 -18.48 -12.10
N GLN A 135 4.72 -19.25 -12.41
CA GLN A 135 3.79 -19.87 -11.45
C GLN A 135 3.42 -21.28 -11.93
N PRO A 136 3.07 -22.19 -11.04
CA PRO A 136 2.42 -23.43 -11.45
C PRO A 136 1.15 -23.12 -12.23
N LYS A 137 0.96 -23.78 -13.37
CA LYS A 137 -0.22 -23.59 -14.21
C LYS A 137 -1.48 -23.84 -13.40
N SER A 138 -2.43 -22.92 -13.47
CA SER A 138 -3.65 -22.97 -12.65
C SER A 138 -4.85 -22.56 -13.48
N VAL A 139 -5.97 -23.25 -13.28
CA VAL A 139 -7.23 -23.02 -13.97
C VAL A 139 -8.36 -22.90 -12.96
N LEU A 140 -9.19 -21.88 -13.11
CA LEU A 140 -10.41 -21.70 -12.32
C LEU A 140 -11.48 -22.70 -12.79
N VAL A 141 -12.16 -23.33 -11.85
CA VAL A 141 -13.32 -24.19 -12.11
C VAL A 141 -14.57 -23.49 -11.58
N PRO A 142 -15.36 -22.84 -12.42
CA PRO A 142 -16.52 -22.06 -12.00
C PRO A 142 -17.66 -22.94 -11.47
N THR A 143 -17.89 -24.10 -12.07
CA THR A 143 -18.94 -25.04 -11.69
C THR A 143 -18.46 -26.49 -11.74
N GLU A 144 -19.22 -27.40 -11.16
CA GLU A 144 -18.93 -28.84 -11.22
C GLU A 144 -18.87 -29.37 -12.67
N ASP A 145 -19.67 -28.84 -13.55
CA ASP A 145 -19.74 -29.26 -14.97
C ASP A 145 -18.51 -28.82 -15.78
N ASP A 146 -17.71 -27.85 -15.29
CA ASP A 146 -16.55 -27.31 -15.99
C ASP A 146 -15.23 -28.08 -15.69
N ILE A 147 -15.28 -29.15 -14.88
CA ILE A 147 -14.07 -29.87 -14.45
C ILE A 147 -13.30 -30.45 -15.65
N ASP A 148 -13.99 -31.06 -16.60
CA ASP A 148 -13.33 -31.72 -17.73
C ASP A 148 -12.65 -30.70 -18.63
N SER A 149 -13.32 -29.59 -18.94
CA SER A 149 -12.73 -28.50 -19.71
C SER A 149 -11.56 -27.83 -18.97
N ALA A 150 -11.65 -27.68 -17.67
CA ALA A 150 -10.57 -27.14 -16.86
C ALA A 150 -9.34 -28.07 -16.81
N LEU A 151 -9.54 -29.39 -16.80
CA LEU A 151 -8.45 -30.36 -16.90
C LEU A 151 -7.79 -30.34 -18.29
N GLU A 152 -8.58 -30.22 -19.34
CA GLU A 152 -8.06 -30.04 -20.72
C GLU A 152 -7.23 -28.75 -20.82
N GLU A 153 -7.74 -27.64 -20.26
CA GLU A 153 -7.00 -26.38 -20.21
C GLU A 153 -5.75 -26.48 -19.37
N LEU A 154 -5.80 -27.15 -18.20
CA LEU A 154 -4.63 -27.37 -17.35
C LEU A 154 -3.52 -28.15 -18.07
N ASP A 155 -3.88 -29.07 -18.96
CA ASP A 155 -2.98 -29.85 -19.80
C ASP A 155 -1.82 -30.48 -19.01
N THR A 156 -2.16 -31.17 -17.93
CA THR A 156 -1.20 -31.85 -17.07
C THR A 156 -1.69 -33.22 -16.64
N LYS A 157 -0.76 -34.06 -16.20
CA LYS A 157 -1.08 -35.39 -15.66
C LYS A 157 -1.28 -35.31 -14.15
N PHE A 158 -2.11 -36.22 -13.62
CA PHE A 158 -2.17 -36.42 -12.19
C PHE A 158 -0.80 -36.88 -11.62
N PRO A 159 -0.47 -36.49 -10.38
CA PRO A 159 -1.30 -35.76 -9.43
C PRO A 159 -1.42 -34.28 -9.73
N ILE A 160 -2.49 -33.65 -9.26
CA ILE A 160 -2.74 -32.21 -9.32
C ILE A 160 -3.06 -31.67 -7.92
N ILE A 161 -3.07 -30.34 -7.78
CA ILE A 161 -3.51 -29.67 -6.57
C ILE A 161 -4.89 -29.05 -6.81
N LEU A 162 -5.84 -29.32 -5.90
CA LEU A 162 -7.12 -28.62 -5.84
C LEU A 162 -7.07 -27.61 -4.68
N LYS A 163 -7.50 -26.38 -4.93
CA LYS A 163 -7.54 -25.31 -3.94
C LYS A 163 -8.91 -24.64 -3.90
N THR A 164 -9.45 -24.38 -2.73
CA THR A 164 -10.51 -23.37 -2.57
C THR A 164 -9.88 -21.99 -2.63
N LEU A 165 -10.55 -21.00 -3.24
CA LEU A 165 -9.97 -19.67 -3.46
C LEU A 165 -9.66 -18.95 -2.16
N ARG A 166 -10.51 -19.12 -1.15
CA ARG A 166 -10.34 -18.53 0.18
C ARG A 166 -9.91 -19.58 1.19
N GLY A 167 -9.03 -19.21 2.11
CA GLY A 167 -8.50 -20.07 3.16
C GLY A 167 -7.05 -19.70 3.48
N ALA A 168 -6.61 -19.99 4.69
CA ALA A 168 -5.26 -19.73 5.17
C ALA A 168 -4.67 -20.99 5.83
N GLY A 169 -3.33 -21.04 5.97
CA GLY A 169 -2.65 -22.12 6.67
C GLY A 169 -2.73 -23.50 6.01
N GLY A 170 -2.92 -23.56 4.68
CA GLY A 170 -3.06 -24.81 3.93
C GLY A 170 -4.43 -25.47 4.02
N VAL A 171 -5.38 -24.86 4.73
CA VAL A 171 -6.78 -25.30 4.72
C VAL A 171 -7.37 -25.08 3.33
N GLY A 172 -8.01 -26.13 2.75
CA GLY A 172 -8.57 -26.08 1.39
C GLY A 172 -7.55 -26.30 0.28
N VAL A 173 -6.33 -26.83 0.58
CA VAL A 173 -5.36 -27.30 -0.40
C VAL A 173 -5.30 -28.83 -0.35
N LEU A 174 -5.66 -29.48 -1.45
CA LEU A 174 -5.83 -30.93 -1.53
C LEU A 174 -4.95 -31.50 -2.64
N PHE A 175 -4.27 -32.59 -2.35
CA PHE A 175 -3.50 -33.37 -3.31
C PHE A 175 -4.42 -34.42 -3.94
N VAL A 176 -4.47 -34.46 -5.25
CA VAL A 176 -5.43 -35.27 -6.00
C VAL A 176 -4.68 -36.18 -6.98
N GLU A 177 -4.79 -37.46 -6.80
CA GLU A 177 -4.01 -38.47 -7.53
C GLU A 177 -4.72 -39.00 -8.80
N SER A 178 -6.02 -38.77 -8.94
CA SER A 178 -6.80 -39.28 -10.07
C SER A 178 -8.06 -38.46 -10.36
N LYS A 179 -8.58 -38.58 -11.58
CA LYS A 179 -9.86 -37.95 -11.98
C LYS A 179 -11.00 -38.38 -11.03
N ARG A 180 -11.09 -39.67 -10.68
CA ARG A 180 -12.12 -40.19 -9.79
C ARG A 180 -12.06 -39.52 -8.39
N ALA A 181 -10.86 -39.32 -7.88
CA ALA A 181 -10.68 -38.61 -6.60
C ALA A 181 -11.09 -37.14 -6.73
N LEU A 182 -10.74 -36.49 -7.83
CA LEU A 182 -11.15 -35.11 -8.13
C LEU A 182 -12.67 -34.97 -8.14
N ASP A 183 -13.38 -35.79 -8.90
CA ASP A 183 -14.83 -35.76 -9.01
C ASP A 183 -15.51 -35.91 -7.64
N SER A 184 -15.04 -36.87 -6.82
CA SER A 184 -15.57 -37.08 -5.47
C SER A 184 -15.37 -35.89 -4.56
N LEU A 185 -14.20 -35.23 -4.61
CA LEU A 185 -13.88 -34.05 -3.81
C LEU A 185 -14.71 -32.85 -4.23
N VAL A 186 -14.83 -32.64 -5.52
CA VAL A 186 -15.61 -31.52 -6.08
C VAL A 186 -17.08 -31.67 -5.74
N GLN A 187 -17.68 -32.87 -5.89
CA GLN A 187 -19.04 -33.12 -5.46
C GLN A 187 -19.26 -32.84 -3.98
N LEU A 188 -18.29 -33.22 -3.14
CA LEU A 188 -18.37 -32.92 -1.72
C LEU A 188 -18.35 -31.42 -1.45
N ILE A 189 -17.46 -30.67 -2.09
CA ILE A 189 -17.32 -29.22 -1.93
C ILE A 189 -18.61 -28.51 -2.36
N TYR A 190 -19.09 -28.77 -3.57
CA TYR A 190 -20.31 -28.12 -4.07
C TYR A 190 -21.59 -28.55 -3.35
N LYS A 191 -21.59 -29.74 -2.74
CA LYS A 191 -22.69 -30.17 -1.84
C LYS A 191 -22.73 -29.37 -0.56
N GLN A 192 -21.58 -28.93 -0.04
CA GLN A 192 -21.49 -28.08 1.16
C GLN A 192 -21.84 -26.62 0.85
N ASP A 193 -21.30 -26.07 -0.22
CA ASP A 193 -21.57 -24.72 -0.68
C ASP A 193 -21.40 -24.62 -2.20
N LYS A 194 -22.53 -24.44 -2.89
CA LYS A 194 -22.59 -24.31 -4.36
C LYS A 194 -21.90 -23.06 -4.91
N ASN A 195 -21.59 -22.08 -4.04
CA ASN A 195 -20.94 -20.83 -4.42
C ASN A 195 -19.41 -20.87 -4.15
N THR A 196 -18.87 -22.06 -3.83
CA THR A 196 -17.42 -22.20 -3.60
C THR A 196 -16.70 -22.25 -4.94
N ASP A 197 -15.87 -21.25 -5.22
CA ASP A 197 -14.97 -21.30 -6.38
C ASP A 197 -13.76 -22.21 -6.08
N ILE A 198 -13.36 -22.99 -7.07
CA ILE A 198 -12.27 -23.96 -7.00
C ILE A 198 -11.20 -23.59 -8.03
N LEU A 199 -9.95 -23.77 -7.65
CA LEU A 199 -8.78 -23.69 -8.52
C LEU A 199 -8.12 -25.06 -8.61
N ILE A 200 -7.89 -25.57 -9.81
CA ILE A 200 -7.00 -26.69 -10.05
C ILE A 200 -5.64 -26.19 -10.52
N GLN A 201 -4.57 -26.83 -10.06
CA GLN A 201 -3.21 -26.40 -10.32
C GLN A 201 -2.30 -27.60 -10.58
N GLU A 202 -1.35 -27.46 -11.49
CA GLU A 202 -0.32 -28.48 -11.68
C GLU A 202 0.47 -28.71 -10.38
N TYR A 203 0.79 -29.97 -10.10
CA TYR A 203 1.63 -30.33 -8.97
C TYR A 203 3.10 -30.29 -9.36
N ILE A 204 3.87 -29.49 -8.62
CA ILE A 204 5.33 -29.45 -8.74
C ILE A 204 5.93 -30.20 -7.54
N LYS A 205 6.62 -31.32 -7.84
CA LYS A 205 7.32 -32.08 -6.80
C LYS A 205 8.50 -31.26 -6.28
N THR A 206 8.51 -31.03 -4.96
CA THR A 206 9.53 -30.23 -4.26
C THR A 206 9.83 -30.83 -2.91
N ASP A 207 11.01 -30.49 -2.36
CA ASP A 207 11.41 -30.77 -0.99
C ASP A 207 10.97 -29.68 0.02
N GLY A 208 10.32 -28.64 -0.49
CA GLY A 208 9.81 -27.53 0.29
C GLY A 208 9.59 -26.28 -0.53
N ASP A 209 9.20 -25.22 0.13
CA ASP A 209 9.03 -23.89 -0.45
C ASP A 209 9.80 -22.84 0.34
N VAL A 210 10.05 -21.72 -0.29
CA VAL A 210 10.74 -20.57 0.28
C VAL A 210 9.74 -19.48 0.60
N ARG A 211 9.79 -18.96 1.82
CA ARG A 211 9.03 -17.79 2.25
C ARG A 211 9.97 -16.61 2.43
N VAL A 212 9.62 -15.49 1.81
CA VAL A 212 10.35 -14.22 1.87
C VAL A 212 9.44 -13.15 2.48
N VAL A 213 9.84 -12.59 3.62
CA VAL A 213 9.12 -11.48 4.27
C VAL A 213 9.69 -10.16 3.80
N ILE A 214 8.81 -9.29 3.33
CA ILE A 214 9.14 -8.01 2.72
C ILE A 214 8.40 -6.89 3.44
N ALA A 215 9.10 -5.79 3.73
CA ALA A 215 8.50 -4.52 4.15
C ALA A 215 8.93 -3.42 3.18
N GLY A 216 7.96 -2.81 2.50
CA GLY A 216 8.21 -1.85 1.42
C GLY A 216 9.06 -2.44 0.28
N SER A 217 10.29 -2.00 0.16
CA SER A 217 11.29 -2.49 -0.81
C SER A 217 12.40 -3.30 -0.17
N GLN A 218 12.28 -3.67 1.12
CA GLN A 218 13.32 -4.36 1.86
C GLN A 218 12.90 -5.80 2.19
N ILE A 219 13.80 -6.75 1.94
CA ILE A 219 13.66 -8.12 2.43
C ILE A 219 14.07 -8.13 3.89
N ILE A 220 13.13 -8.48 4.77
CA ILE A 220 13.34 -8.52 6.22
C ILE A 220 13.88 -9.88 6.67
N GLY A 221 13.47 -10.94 6.00
CA GLY A 221 13.93 -12.28 6.33
C GLY A 221 13.46 -13.33 5.33
N THR A 222 14.14 -14.46 5.32
CA THR A 222 13.90 -15.57 4.41
C THR A 222 13.92 -16.89 5.16
N MET A 223 13.11 -17.85 4.75
CA MET A 223 13.19 -19.22 5.24
C MET A 223 12.80 -20.22 4.17
N LYS A 224 13.39 -21.41 4.21
CA LYS A 224 12.89 -22.59 3.52
C LYS A 224 12.07 -23.42 4.51
N ARG A 225 10.83 -23.73 4.15
CA ARG A 225 9.96 -24.68 4.85
C ARG A 225 10.16 -26.05 4.21
N VAL A 226 10.45 -27.04 5.00
CA VAL A 226 10.71 -28.40 4.53
C VAL A 226 9.43 -29.23 4.62
N VAL A 227 9.16 -30.00 3.58
CA VAL A 227 8.01 -30.92 3.57
C VAL A 227 8.24 -32.01 4.62
N ALA A 228 7.24 -32.23 5.48
CA ALA A 228 7.28 -33.34 6.43
C ALA A 228 7.18 -34.69 5.70
N GLU A 229 7.82 -35.73 6.25
CA GLU A 229 7.76 -37.07 5.66
C GLU A 229 6.31 -37.56 5.56
N GLY A 230 5.88 -37.94 4.35
CA GLY A 230 4.50 -38.39 4.09
C GLY A 230 3.49 -37.26 3.81
N ASP A 231 3.88 -35.99 3.80
CA ASP A 231 3.02 -34.86 3.38
C ASP A 231 3.52 -34.30 2.02
N PHE A 232 2.68 -33.52 1.37
CA PHE A 232 3.01 -32.74 0.18
C PHE A 232 3.10 -31.23 0.50
N ARG A 233 2.67 -30.83 1.72
CA ARG A 233 2.66 -29.46 2.20
C ARG A 233 3.88 -29.17 3.07
N SER A 234 4.41 -27.98 2.94
CA SER A 234 5.56 -27.48 3.69
C SER A 234 5.19 -26.51 4.83
N ASN A 235 3.92 -26.54 5.28
CA ASN A 235 3.43 -25.60 6.28
C ASN A 235 4.09 -25.81 7.64
N TYR A 236 4.76 -24.79 8.17
CA TYR A 236 5.38 -24.74 9.49
C TYR A 236 4.44 -25.18 10.62
N THR A 237 3.16 -24.73 10.57
CA THR A 237 2.15 -25.06 11.60
C THR A 237 1.72 -26.53 11.61
N GLN A 238 2.12 -27.31 10.61
CA GLN A 238 1.79 -28.74 10.49
C GLN A 238 3.00 -29.67 10.77
N GLY A 239 4.06 -29.13 11.39
CA GLY A 239 5.21 -29.93 11.82
C GLY A 239 6.36 -30.00 10.82
N GLY A 240 6.31 -29.22 9.74
CA GLY A 240 7.44 -29.03 8.82
C GLY A 240 8.59 -28.27 9.51
N GLY A 241 9.84 -28.67 9.24
CA GLY A 241 11.01 -27.94 9.72
C GLY A 241 11.23 -26.64 8.94
N VAL A 242 11.93 -25.68 9.56
CA VAL A 242 12.36 -24.44 8.91
C VAL A 242 13.88 -24.31 8.98
N LYS A 243 14.46 -23.69 7.95
CA LYS A 243 15.86 -23.31 7.92
C LYS A 243 16.04 -21.99 7.18
N SER A 244 17.11 -21.27 7.47
CA SER A 244 17.48 -20.08 6.71
C SER A 244 17.65 -20.42 5.22
N TYR A 245 17.38 -19.45 4.36
CA TYR A 245 17.55 -19.57 2.92
C TYR A 245 18.24 -18.32 2.39
N GLU A 246 19.26 -18.47 1.56
CA GLU A 246 19.93 -17.37 0.90
C GLU A 246 19.36 -17.21 -0.51
N LEU A 247 18.78 -16.04 -0.78
CA LEU A 247 18.22 -15.72 -2.09
C LEU A 247 19.32 -15.38 -3.08
N SER A 248 19.19 -15.87 -4.30
CA SER A 248 19.94 -15.33 -5.43
C SER A 248 19.47 -13.91 -5.78
N GLU A 249 20.26 -13.16 -6.55
CA GLU A 249 19.87 -11.82 -7.03
C GLU A 249 18.55 -11.85 -7.82
N GLU A 250 18.36 -12.87 -8.64
CA GLU A 250 17.14 -13.02 -9.44
C GLU A 250 15.92 -13.34 -8.57
N GLU A 251 16.04 -14.24 -7.59
CA GLU A 251 14.97 -14.51 -6.63
C GLU A 251 14.63 -13.26 -5.82
N THR A 252 15.64 -12.51 -5.36
CA THR A 252 15.45 -11.23 -4.68
C THR A 252 14.64 -10.27 -5.53
N ARG A 253 15.06 -10.05 -6.78
CA ARG A 253 14.40 -9.15 -7.71
C ARG A 253 12.94 -9.58 -7.98
N GLN A 254 12.71 -10.86 -8.23
CA GLN A 254 11.38 -11.37 -8.52
C GLN A 254 10.46 -11.36 -7.30
N CYS A 255 10.95 -11.61 -6.09
CA CYS A 255 10.15 -11.48 -4.86
C CYS A 255 9.70 -10.03 -4.62
N LEU A 256 10.57 -9.04 -4.87
CA LEU A 256 10.19 -7.63 -4.79
C LEU A 256 9.13 -7.26 -5.84
N ILE A 257 9.25 -7.82 -7.06
CA ILE A 257 8.21 -7.66 -8.10
C ILE A 257 6.89 -8.30 -7.66
N ALA A 258 6.92 -9.50 -7.05
CA ALA A 258 5.73 -10.18 -6.56
C ALA A 258 5.00 -9.37 -5.47
N ALA A 259 5.73 -8.76 -4.54
CA ALA A 259 5.17 -7.85 -3.56
C ALA A 259 4.50 -6.63 -4.23
N LYS A 260 5.15 -6.03 -5.24
CA LYS A 260 4.60 -4.91 -6.02
C LYS A 260 3.38 -5.30 -6.85
N ALA A 261 3.33 -6.51 -7.39
CA ALA A 261 2.18 -7.00 -8.16
C ALA A 261 0.87 -6.98 -7.38
N VAL A 262 0.94 -7.12 -6.06
CA VAL A 262 -0.23 -7.06 -5.17
C VAL A 262 -0.35 -5.74 -4.40
N ASP A 263 0.45 -4.73 -4.74
CA ASP A 263 0.58 -3.46 -4.02
C ASP A 263 0.89 -3.66 -2.52
N GLY A 264 1.73 -4.70 -2.22
CA GLY A 264 1.99 -5.13 -0.85
C GLY A 264 3.07 -4.31 -0.16
N ASP A 265 2.76 -3.82 1.05
CA ASP A 265 3.72 -3.10 1.90
C ASP A 265 4.43 -4.05 2.89
N PHE A 266 3.67 -4.83 3.66
CA PHE A 266 4.22 -5.84 4.56
C PHE A 266 3.62 -7.21 4.21
N VAL A 267 4.34 -7.98 3.41
CA VAL A 267 3.85 -9.23 2.85
C VAL A 267 4.86 -10.37 3.02
N ALA A 268 4.38 -11.60 2.93
CA ALA A 268 5.23 -12.74 2.65
C ALA A 268 4.95 -13.27 1.26
N VAL A 269 6.01 -13.49 0.50
CA VAL A 269 5.98 -14.12 -0.82
C VAL A 269 6.44 -15.56 -0.69
N ASP A 270 5.64 -16.50 -1.18
CA ASP A 270 5.94 -17.93 -1.15
C ASP A 270 6.23 -18.44 -2.56
N PHE A 271 7.36 -19.13 -2.75
CA PHE A 271 7.73 -19.74 -4.04
C PHE A 271 8.42 -21.09 -3.88
N ILE A 272 8.35 -21.91 -4.91
CA ILE A 272 9.11 -23.15 -5.05
C ILE A 272 10.32 -22.89 -5.95
N PRO A 273 11.57 -23.18 -5.52
CA PRO A 273 12.71 -23.24 -6.43
C PRO A 273 12.52 -24.40 -7.41
N TYR A 274 12.32 -24.12 -8.70
CA TYR A 274 12.08 -25.13 -9.71
C TYR A 274 12.80 -24.80 -11.01
N LYS A 275 13.59 -25.75 -11.55
CA LYS A 275 14.38 -25.56 -12.78
C LYS A 275 15.23 -24.28 -12.79
N GLY A 276 15.82 -23.93 -11.65
CA GLY A 276 16.68 -22.75 -11.50
C GLY A 276 15.94 -21.41 -11.47
N LYS A 277 14.63 -21.42 -11.26
CA LYS A 277 13.78 -20.23 -11.16
C LYS A 277 12.81 -20.33 -9.97
N PRO A 278 12.34 -19.19 -9.41
CA PRO A 278 11.25 -19.19 -8.45
C PRO A 278 9.90 -19.38 -9.16
N TYR A 279 9.14 -20.36 -8.72
CA TYR A 279 7.74 -20.56 -9.11
C TYR A 279 6.84 -20.08 -7.97
N PHE A 280 6.19 -18.97 -8.16
CA PHE A 280 5.40 -18.29 -7.13
C PHE A 280 4.11 -19.03 -6.83
N LEU A 281 3.82 -19.23 -5.55
CA LEU A 281 2.63 -19.92 -5.07
C LEU A 281 1.54 -18.96 -4.62
N GLU A 282 1.91 -17.99 -3.79
CA GLU A 282 1.00 -17.00 -3.20
C GLU A 282 1.77 -15.82 -2.59
N VAL A 283 1.04 -14.74 -2.33
CA VAL A 283 1.48 -13.62 -1.50
C VAL A 283 0.52 -13.45 -0.34
N ASN A 284 1.06 -13.38 0.87
CA ASN A 284 0.30 -13.25 2.12
C ASN A 284 0.38 -11.83 2.67
N SER A 285 -0.76 -11.16 2.83
CA SER A 285 -0.85 -9.79 3.37
C SER A 285 -0.72 -9.69 4.89
N SER A 286 -0.69 -10.80 5.59
CA SER A 286 -0.54 -10.84 7.05
C SER A 286 0.36 -12.00 7.48
N PRO A 287 1.67 -11.94 7.17
CA PRO A 287 2.58 -13.04 7.43
C PRO A 287 2.73 -13.34 8.92
N GLY A 288 2.74 -14.63 9.27
CA GLY A 288 3.22 -15.08 10.58
C GLY A 288 4.72 -14.87 10.70
N THR A 289 5.22 -14.59 11.89
CA THR A 289 6.63 -14.24 12.11
C THR A 289 7.43 -15.33 12.81
N GLU A 290 6.77 -16.33 13.42
CA GLU A 290 7.43 -17.33 14.28
C GLU A 290 8.47 -18.17 13.52
N GLY A 291 8.08 -18.84 12.44
CA GLY A 291 9.00 -19.73 11.70
C GLY A 291 10.18 -18.99 11.05
N ILE A 292 9.98 -17.74 10.61
CA ILE A 292 11.06 -16.99 9.98
C ILE A 292 12.07 -16.46 11.01
N GLU A 293 11.61 -16.11 12.21
CA GLU A 293 12.48 -15.72 13.32
C GLU A 293 13.23 -16.93 13.90
N GLU A 294 12.61 -18.12 13.89
CA GLU A 294 13.26 -19.38 14.25
C GLU A 294 14.40 -19.71 13.25
N ALA A 295 14.12 -19.57 11.95
CA ALA A 295 15.09 -19.83 10.90
C ALA A 295 16.26 -18.81 10.88
N ASN A 296 16.07 -17.61 11.46
CA ASN A 296 17.04 -16.52 11.43
C ASN A 296 17.29 -16.00 12.85
N SER A 297 18.24 -16.63 13.54
CA SER A 297 18.55 -16.30 14.93
C SER A 297 18.84 -14.82 15.13
N GLY A 298 18.18 -14.21 16.11
CA GLY A 298 18.32 -12.77 16.44
C GLY A 298 17.42 -11.84 15.65
N LEU A 299 16.71 -12.33 14.63
CA LEU A 299 15.75 -11.53 13.88
C LEU A 299 14.49 -11.24 14.72
N ASN A 300 14.05 -9.98 14.73
CA ASN A 300 12.79 -9.54 15.32
C ASN A 300 11.97 -8.79 14.26
N ILE A 301 11.10 -9.50 13.57
CA ILE A 301 10.31 -8.96 12.46
C ILE A 301 9.48 -7.74 12.89
N ALA A 302 8.87 -7.79 14.08
CA ALA A 302 8.06 -6.67 14.56
C ALA A 302 8.92 -5.40 14.75
N LYS A 303 10.16 -5.54 15.24
CA LYS A 303 11.09 -4.42 15.38
C LYS A 303 11.45 -3.83 14.02
N GLU A 304 11.92 -4.66 13.10
CA GLU A 304 12.34 -4.23 11.77
C GLU A 304 11.22 -3.53 11.00
N VAL A 305 10.00 -4.07 11.04
CA VAL A 305 8.84 -3.47 10.38
C VAL A 305 8.45 -2.14 11.02
N LEU A 306 8.41 -2.06 12.35
CA LEU A 306 8.08 -0.80 13.05
C LEU A 306 9.15 0.27 12.79
N GLU A 307 10.43 -0.09 12.76
CA GLU A 307 11.53 0.84 12.42
C GLU A 307 11.43 1.29 10.95
N HIS A 308 11.13 0.39 10.02
CA HIS A 308 10.95 0.74 8.60
C HIS A 308 9.90 1.85 8.41
N TYR A 309 8.74 1.75 9.08
CA TYR A 309 7.67 2.74 8.95
C TYR A 309 7.83 3.97 9.85
N ARG A 310 8.90 4.06 10.63
CA ARG A 310 9.28 5.29 11.34
C ARG A 310 9.61 6.40 10.35
N ASN A 311 10.26 6.07 9.25
CA ASN A 311 10.46 6.99 8.14
C ASN A 311 9.13 7.24 7.40
N ILE A 312 8.65 8.50 7.42
CA ILE A 312 7.39 8.88 6.76
C ILE A 312 7.41 8.63 5.24
N ASN A 313 8.58 8.64 4.61
CA ASN A 313 8.72 8.36 3.18
C ASN A 313 8.46 6.89 2.83
N ASN A 314 8.53 5.99 3.81
CA ASN A 314 8.20 4.57 3.65
C ASN A 314 6.71 4.30 3.84
N ARG A 315 5.93 5.31 4.28
CA ARG A 315 4.49 5.16 4.49
C ARG A 315 3.77 5.37 3.18
N PHE A 316 3.03 4.37 2.78
CA PHE A 316 2.18 4.45 1.60
C PHE A 316 0.76 4.84 2.01
N THR A 317 0.19 5.81 1.29
CA THR A 317 -1.21 6.17 1.42
C THR A 317 -1.88 6.03 0.06
N VAL A 318 -3.16 5.65 0.04
CA VAL A 318 -3.92 5.60 -1.22
C VAL A 318 -4.11 7.04 -1.71
N PRO A 319 -3.55 7.41 -2.88
CA PRO A 319 -3.65 8.77 -3.35
C PRO A 319 -5.07 9.10 -3.82
N ILE A 320 -5.48 10.34 -3.59
CA ILE A 320 -6.71 10.88 -4.13
C ILE A 320 -6.53 11.05 -5.64
N ARG A 321 -7.38 10.40 -6.44
CA ARG A 321 -7.37 10.58 -7.90
C ARG A 321 -8.01 11.90 -8.25
N CYS A 322 -7.26 12.82 -8.86
CA CYS A 322 -7.72 14.12 -9.36
C CYS A 322 -7.49 14.24 -10.87
N GLY A 323 -8.14 15.22 -11.51
CA GLY A 323 -7.86 15.60 -12.89
C GLY A 323 -6.54 16.38 -13.01
N PHE A 324 -6.08 16.58 -14.24
CA PHE A 324 -4.91 17.42 -14.49
C PHE A 324 -5.18 18.92 -14.22
N HIS A 325 -6.45 19.32 -14.09
CA HIS A 325 -6.92 20.59 -13.54
C HIS A 325 -8.02 20.33 -12.53
N GLU A 326 -8.01 21.05 -11.40
CA GLU A 326 -9.04 21.04 -10.36
C GLU A 326 -9.24 22.46 -9.80
N MET A 327 -10.39 22.70 -9.17
CA MET A 327 -10.57 23.89 -8.35
C MET A 327 -9.94 23.67 -6.98
N VAL A 328 -9.04 24.56 -6.61
CA VAL A 328 -8.29 24.51 -5.34
C VAL A 328 -8.48 25.83 -4.61
N ASP A 329 -8.84 25.77 -3.34
CA ASP A 329 -8.99 26.97 -2.51
C ASP A 329 -7.61 27.39 -1.98
N ILE A 330 -7.13 28.55 -2.45
CA ILE A 330 -5.83 29.11 -2.05
C ILE A 330 -6.09 30.40 -1.26
N LYS A 331 -5.81 30.38 0.02
CA LYS A 331 -6.05 31.53 0.89
C LYS A 331 -5.02 32.64 0.62
N PRO A 332 -5.47 33.91 0.59
CA PRO A 332 -6.82 34.42 0.79
C PRO A 332 -7.59 34.61 -0.53
N PHE A 333 -7.20 33.97 -1.62
CA PHE A 333 -7.71 34.26 -2.96
C PHE A 333 -9.00 33.51 -3.31
N GLY A 334 -9.31 32.42 -2.58
CA GLY A 334 -10.46 31.56 -2.82
C GLY A 334 -10.18 30.44 -3.84
N GLU A 335 -11.25 29.85 -4.37
CA GLU A 335 -11.15 28.75 -5.35
C GLU A 335 -10.60 29.23 -6.70
N ILE A 336 -9.51 28.63 -7.14
CA ILE A 336 -8.83 28.94 -8.40
C ILE A 336 -8.66 27.66 -9.20
N GLU A 337 -8.96 27.69 -10.50
CA GLU A 337 -8.64 26.59 -11.40
C GLU A 337 -7.11 26.42 -11.46
N THR A 338 -6.65 25.26 -11.00
CA THR A 338 -5.25 24.98 -10.75
C THR A 338 -4.81 23.77 -11.57
N LYS A 339 -3.69 23.92 -12.29
CA LYS A 339 -3.05 22.83 -13.03
C LYS A 339 -2.14 22.03 -12.12
N PHE A 340 -2.25 20.70 -12.16
CA PHE A 340 -1.33 19.77 -11.51
C PHE A 340 -0.24 19.36 -12.50
N ASP A 341 1.02 19.75 -12.24
CA ASP A 341 2.16 19.56 -13.15
C ASP A 341 3.19 18.59 -12.55
N THR A 342 3.10 17.33 -12.94
CA THR A 342 4.01 16.26 -12.50
C THR A 342 5.46 16.47 -12.98
N GLY A 343 5.67 17.26 -14.02
CA GLY A 343 7.01 17.60 -14.56
C GLY A 343 7.72 18.70 -13.78
N ASN A 344 6.99 19.53 -13.01
CA ASN A 344 7.59 20.59 -12.23
C ASN A 344 8.17 20.06 -10.91
N SER A 345 9.51 20.13 -10.80
CA SER A 345 10.27 19.69 -9.62
C SER A 345 10.83 20.86 -8.77
N ALA A 346 10.41 22.10 -9.05
CA ALA A 346 10.85 23.27 -8.28
C ALA A 346 9.78 23.66 -7.24
N TYR A 347 9.14 24.82 -7.43
CA TYR A 347 8.05 25.33 -6.58
C TYR A 347 6.73 25.30 -7.34
N SER A 348 5.63 25.22 -6.63
CA SER A 348 4.32 25.59 -7.18
C SER A 348 4.40 27.04 -7.67
N VAL A 349 3.55 27.45 -8.62
CA VAL A 349 3.62 28.80 -9.20
C VAL A 349 2.26 29.46 -9.09
N LEU A 350 2.25 30.71 -8.62
CA LEU A 350 1.08 31.58 -8.59
C LEU A 350 1.30 32.77 -9.53
N HIS A 351 0.31 33.10 -10.34
CA HIS A 351 0.31 34.29 -11.15
C HIS A 351 0.44 35.54 -10.27
N ALA A 352 1.42 36.37 -10.59
CA ALA A 352 1.67 37.64 -9.89
C ALA A 352 2.28 38.70 -10.84
N THR A 353 1.79 39.91 -10.73
CA THR A 353 2.29 41.10 -11.39
C THR A 353 2.54 42.20 -10.36
N ASP A 354 3.11 43.30 -10.78
CA ASP A 354 3.36 44.52 -9.95
C ASP A 354 4.08 44.19 -8.63
N MET A 355 5.01 43.24 -8.66
CA MET A 355 5.72 42.74 -7.50
C MET A 355 6.65 43.79 -6.90
N LYS A 356 6.51 44.07 -5.60
CA LYS A 356 7.36 45.02 -4.84
C LYS A 356 7.83 44.39 -3.54
N ILE A 357 9.14 44.20 -3.42
CA ILE A 357 9.76 43.67 -2.19
C ILE A 357 10.10 44.84 -1.27
N ASN A 358 9.71 44.71 -0.01
CA ASN A 358 10.02 45.68 1.06
C ASN A 358 10.44 44.91 2.34
N GLY A 359 11.75 44.76 2.53
CA GLY A 359 12.33 43.96 3.59
C GLY A 359 11.92 42.47 3.47
N SER A 360 11.29 41.92 4.52
CA SER A 360 10.82 40.54 4.56
C SER A 360 9.42 40.35 3.98
N LYS A 361 8.85 41.36 3.32
CA LYS A 361 7.51 41.27 2.74
C LYS A 361 7.53 41.53 1.24
N ILE A 362 6.61 40.92 0.52
CA ILE A 362 6.36 41.17 -0.87
C ILE A 362 4.90 41.53 -1.08
N THR A 363 4.66 42.60 -1.85
CA THR A 363 3.33 43.01 -2.32
C THR A 363 3.23 42.72 -3.80
N PHE A 364 2.14 42.10 -4.24
CA PHE A 364 1.91 41.72 -5.63
C PHE A 364 0.42 41.73 -5.97
N THR A 365 0.13 41.86 -7.25
CA THR A 365 -1.22 41.78 -7.82
C THR A 365 -1.39 40.36 -8.37
N THR A 366 -2.48 39.67 -8.03
CA THR A 366 -2.74 38.27 -8.45
C THR A 366 -4.13 38.13 -9.07
N VAL A 367 -4.61 36.91 -9.17
CA VAL A 367 -5.90 36.52 -9.77
C VAL A 367 -7.04 37.46 -9.35
N GLY A 368 -7.82 37.92 -10.33
CA GLY A 368 -8.91 38.85 -10.09
C GLY A 368 -8.46 40.31 -9.86
N GLY A 369 -7.20 40.65 -10.10
CA GLY A 369 -6.68 42.02 -9.99
C GLY A 369 -6.53 42.54 -8.55
N LYS A 370 -6.53 41.64 -7.56
CA LYS A 370 -6.40 41.99 -6.14
C LYS A 370 -4.92 42.06 -5.73
N THR A 371 -4.58 43.14 -5.02
CA THR A 371 -3.27 43.32 -4.44
C THR A 371 -3.18 42.63 -3.08
N HIS A 372 -2.12 41.88 -2.86
CA HIS A 372 -1.87 41.12 -1.64
C HIS A 372 -0.45 41.35 -1.12
N THR A 373 -0.25 41.21 0.19
CA THR A 373 1.08 41.28 0.82
C THR A 373 1.31 39.99 1.61
N ALA A 374 2.42 39.33 1.32
CA ALA A 374 2.83 38.08 1.99
C ALA A 374 4.25 38.21 2.55
N ASN A 375 4.65 37.28 3.42
CA ASN A 375 6.04 37.15 3.84
C ASN A 375 6.87 36.60 2.68
N LEU A 376 8.02 37.16 2.44
CA LEU A 376 9.01 36.69 1.48
C LEU A 376 9.86 35.61 2.19
N GLU A 377 9.73 34.38 1.78
CA GLU A 377 10.51 33.28 2.34
C GLU A 377 11.94 33.26 1.78
N LYS A 378 12.07 33.42 0.49
CA LYS A 378 13.36 33.52 -0.23
C LYS A 378 13.16 33.94 -1.68
N GLU A 379 14.27 34.23 -2.38
CA GLU A 379 14.32 34.37 -3.82
C GLU A 379 14.91 33.11 -4.47
N TYR A 380 14.34 32.64 -5.56
CA TYR A 380 14.72 31.42 -6.26
C TYR A 380 15.04 31.74 -7.75
N LYS A 381 16.19 31.25 -8.23
CA LYS A 381 16.58 31.35 -9.64
C LYS A 381 16.01 30.15 -10.42
N ALA A 382 14.91 30.39 -11.13
CA ALA A 382 14.31 29.41 -12.01
C ALA A 382 15.01 29.37 -13.36
N ARG A 383 15.41 28.20 -13.83
CA ARG A 383 15.86 28.01 -15.22
C ARG A 383 14.63 27.72 -16.08
N THR A 384 14.36 28.58 -17.04
CA THR A 384 13.27 28.45 -18.01
C THR A 384 13.87 28.34 -19.43
N GLY A 385 13.04 27.94 -20.39
CA GLY A 385 13.47 27.92 -21.81
C GLY A 385 13.90 29.28 -22.39
N GLY A 386 13.61 30.39 -21.67
CA GLY A 386 13.98 31.75 -22.03
C GLY A 386 15.15 32.32 -21.21
N GLY A 387 15.74 31.56 -20.27
CA GLY A 387 16.83 32.06 -19.44
C GLY A 387 16.69 31.73 -17.95
N VAL A 388 17.30 32.54 -17.10
CA VAL A 388 17.20 32.44 -15.64
C VAL A 388 16.31 33.59 -15.15
N ASP A 389 15.17 33.22 -14.54
CA ASP A 389 14.25 34.17 -13.91
C ASP A 389 14.42 34.09 -12.38
N GLU A 390 14.45 35.25 -11.73
CA GLU A 390 14.39 35.33 -10.26
C GLU A 390 12.93 35.37 -9.82
N ARG A 391 12.53 34.41 -8.98
CA ARG A 391 11.15 34.31 -8.50
C ARG A 391 11.12 34.44 -6.98
N PRO A 392 10.39 35.41 -6.46
CA PRO A 392 10.09 35.47 -5.03
C PRO A 392 9.26 34.26 -4.61
N ILE A 393 9.60 33.66 -3.47
CA ILE A 393 8.88 32.52 -2.90
C ILE A 393 8.07 33.01 -1.70
N VAL A 394 6.79 32.66 -1.71
CA VAL A 394 5.86 32.88 -0.60
C VAL A 394 5.25 31.57 -0.14
N LYS A 395 4.83 31.52 1.12
CA LYS A 395 4.12 30.40 1.71
C LYS A 395 2.64 30.72 1.80
N LEU A 396 1.78 29.85 1.28
CA LEU A 396 0.34 30.04 1.26
C LEU A 396 -0.37 28.80 1.79
N GLU A 397 -1.50 29.04 2.43
CA GLU A 397 -2.43 28.01 2.86
C GLU A 397 -3.30 27.57 1.69
N VAL A 398 -3.38 26.26 1.48
CA VAL A 398 -4.15 25.63 0.40
C VAL A 398 -5.11 24.61 1.02
N GLU A 399 -6.39 24.80 0.76
CA GLU A 399 -7.42 23.83 1.15
C GLU A 399 -7.84 22.99 -0.05
N PHE A 400 -7.72 21.67 0.08
CA PHE A 400 -8.12 20.74 -0.96
C PHE A 400 -8.75 19.48 -0.32
N MET A 401 -9.93 19.09 -0.76
CA MET A 401 -10.67 17.93 -0.24
C MET A 401 -10.90 17.95 1.28
N GLY A 402 -11.04 19.15 1.86
CA GLY A 402 -11.24 19.33 3.31
C GLY A 402 -9.97 19.23 4.15
N HIS A 403 -8.79 19.13 3.51
CA HIS A 403 -7.49 19.15 4.16
C HIS A 403 -6.77 20.46 3.87
N THR A 404 -6.13 21.03 4.90
CA THR A 404 -5.34 22.24 4.80
C THR A 404 -3.85 21.89 4.70
N HIS A 405 -3.17 22.51 3.73
CA HIS A 405 -1.75 22.33 3.45
C HIS A 405 -1.05 23.68 3.40
N GLU A 406 0.16 23.79 3.90
CA GLU A 406 1.02 24.95 3.72
C GLU A 406 2.00 24.70 2.59
N LEU A 407 1.82 25.35 1.44
CA LEU A 407 2.61 25.11 0.24
C LEU A 407 3.44 26.35 -0.16
N MET A 408 4.60 26.10 -0.77
CA MET A 408 5.51 27.12 -1.26
C MET A 408 5.22 27.47 -2.72
N PHE A 409 5.02 28.76 -3.01
CA PHE A 409 4.72 29.26 -4.35
C PHE A 409 5.78 30.24 -4.82
N GLY A 410 6.32 30.01 -6.01
CA GLY A 410 7.06 31.02 -6.75
C GLY A 410 6.09 31.97 -7.44
N LEU A 411 6.28 33.25 -7.25
CA LEU A 411 5.50 34.29 -7.93
C LEU A 411 6.06 34.53 -9.34
N ASP A 412 5.20 34.52 -10.35
CA ASP A 412 5.59 34.66 -11.76
C ASP A 412 4.48 35.32 -12.59
N ASP A 413 4.81 36.14 -13.54
CA ASP A 413 3.82 36.68 -14.50
C ASP A 413 3.39 35.56 -15.47
N ARG A 414 2.18 35.08 -15.24
CA ARG A 414 1.56 34.00 -16.02
C ARG A 414 0.49 34.53 -17.00
N SER A 415 0.42 35.83 -17.25
CA SER A 415 -0.60 36.46 -18.13
C SER A 415 -0.65 35.86 -19.54
N LYS A 416 0.47 35.28 -20.01
CA LYS A 416 0.58 34.58 -21.29
C LYS A 416 0.50 33.07 -21.20
N ARG A 417 0.15 32.53 -20.02
CA ARG A 417 0.03 31.09 -19.75
C ARG A 417 -1.44 30.70 -19.65
N GLY A 418 -1.75 29.45 -19.88
CA GLY A 418 -3.14 28.95 -19.88
C GLY A 418 -3.76 28.76 -18.49
N THR A 419 -3.01 28.99 -17.40
CA THR A 419 -3.47 28.84 -16.02
C THR A 419 -2.72 29.76 -15.09
N ASP A 420 -3.44 30.33 -14.11
CA ASP A 420 -2.88 31.23 -13.12
C ASP A 420 -2.10 30.49 -12.03
N VAL A 421 -2.49 29.27 -11.73
CA VAL A 421 -1.87 28.45 -10.68
C VAL A 421 -1.39 27.12 -11.24
N LEU A 422 -0.20 26.73 -10.77
CA LEU A 422 0.40 25.45 -11.08
C LEU A 422 0.92 24.82 -9.79
N LEU A 423 0.41 23.64 -9.44
CA LEU A 423 0.94 22.84 -8.34
C LEU A 423 2.01 21.88 -8.86
N ASN A 424 3.13 21.85 -8.18
CA ASN A 424 4.26 21.00 -8.51
C ASN A 424 4.13 19.59 -7.92
N ARG A 425 5.03 18.67 -8.29
CA ARG A 425 5.00 17.29 -7.79
C ARG A 425 5.19 17.17 -6.27
N PHE A 426 5.85 18.11 -5.61
CA PHE A 426 6.01 18.10 -4.15
C PHE A 426 4.71 18.50 -3.44
N ALA A 427 3.99 19.50 -3.98
CA ALA A 427 2.64 19.83 -3.53
C ALA A 427 1.70 18.63 -3.70
N MET A 428 1.77 17.93 -4.84
CA MET A 428 0.97 16.71 -5.08
C MET A 428 1.30 15.60 -4.07
N LYS A 429 2.60 15.42 -3.75
CA LYS A 429 3.02 14.46 -2.71
C LYS A 429 2.45 14.85 -1.34
N GLU A 430 2.55 16.14 -0.96
CA GLU A 430 2.03 16.65 0.31
C GLU A 430 0.50 16.49 0.41
N MET A 431 -0.20 16.72 -0.70
CA MET A 431 -1.66 16.59 -0.81
C MET A 431 -2.11 15.13 -1.03
N ASN A 432 -1.18 14.21 -1.18
CA ASN A 432 -1.43 12.79 -1.49
C ASN A 432 -2.36 12.59 -2.70
N VAL A 433 -2.05 13.23 -3.83
CA VAL A 433 -2.87 13.16 -5.05
C VAL A 433 -2.15 12.44 -6.20
N MET A 434 -2.94 11.75 -7.00
CA MET A 434 -2.54 11.12 -8.25
C MET A 434 -3.33 11.74 -9.41
N VAL A 435 -2.62 12.26 -10.40
CA VAL A 435 -3.22 12.96 -11.54
C VAL A 435 -3.65 11.99 -12.62
N ASP A 436 -4.92 12.06 -13.02
CA ASP A 436 -5.41 11.42 -14.24
C ASP A 436 -5.22 12.42 -15.42
N PRO A 437 -4.29 12.15 -16.36
CA PRO A 437 -4.01 13.07 -17.46
C PRO A 437 -5.13 13.14 -18.50
N GLN A 438 -6.13 12.26 -18.43
CA GLN A 438 -7.26 12.23 -19.35
C GLN A 438 -8.48 13.01 -18.84
N LYS A 439 -8.46 13.45 -17.57
CA LYS A 439 -9.62 14.04 -16.91
C LYS A 439 -9.31 15.45 -16.40
N LYS A 440 -10.33 16.28 -16.39
CA LYS A 440 -10.32 17.64 -15.84
C LYS A 440 -11.51 17.79 -14.88
N LEU A 441 -11.31 18.49 -13.76
CA LEU A 441 -12.36 18.80 -12.80
C LEU A 441 -13.13 17.57 -12.26
N ILE A 442 -12.42 16.47 -11.94
CA ILE A 442 -13.06 15.25 -11.43
C ILE A 442 -13.67 15.50 -10.05
N ILE A 443 -12.92 16.18 -9.17
CA ILE A 443 -13.31 16.43 -7.79
C ILE A 443 -14.35 17.56 -7.72
N THR A 444 -14.22 18.56 -8.54
CA THR A 444 -15.15 19.70 -8.61
C THR A 444 -16.52 19.25 -9.12
N THR A 445 -16.56 18.31 -10.06
CA THR A 445 -17.81 17.72 -10.57
C THR A 445 -18.58 16.98 -9.46
N MET A 446 -17.87 16.34 -8.53
CA MET A 446 -18.49 15.68 -7.38
C MET A 446 -19.09 16.66 -6.35
N LYS A 447 -18.55 17.90 -6.24
CA LYS A 447 -19.09 18.95 -5.36
C LYS A 447 -20.27 19.74 -5.97
N GLY A 448 -20.42 19.71 -7.28
CA GLY A 448 -21.41 20.53 -8.02
C GLY A 448 -22.76 19.89 -8.30
N GLU A 449 -22.96 18.61 -8.04
CA GLU A 449 -24.26 17.95 -8.10
C GLU A 449 -24.99 18.12 -6.76
N LYS A 450 -25.63 19.29 -6.58
CA LYS A 450 -26.69 19.52 -5.59
C LYS A 450 -28.04 19.46 -6.26
#